data_29148db760328b3a8021190ea8f9ce8c
#
_entry.id   29148db760328b3a8021190ea8f9ce8c
#
_cell.length_a   1.000
_cell.length_b   1.000
_cell.length_c   1.000
_cell.angle_alpha   90.00
_cell.angle_beta   90.00
_cell.angle_gamma   90.00
#
_symmetry.space_group_name_H-M   'P 1'
#
loop_
_entity.id
_entity.type
_entity.pdbx_description
1 polymer ?
#
loop_
_entity_poly.entity_id
_entity_poly.type
_entity_poly.pdbx_seq_one_letter_code
_entity_poly.pdbx_strand_id
1 'polypeptide(L)'
;MKFSQLLCISVLLVSCSQEKDLDLLTIYTSRQPQLIEPLLAKYKEKTGIEVRLLSGKAPQLMERIAVEGDMTEADIFMTVDAGVLWQAGKKGILEDIDSKILNKNIPEHLRDASGKWFGLSKRARTIVYNSDKVSAEDLSSYEDLADPKWANKLCLRTSTKVYNRSLIASMIDADGYKNTKNTVQGWVKNLATEVFSSDTQVLKAVSAGQCSVTIVNTYYLARLADDPIYSNLRLHWANQDGRGTHVNISGAGVTKFSKNKVEATRLLEWLSSAEAQETYAGANKEFPVMDGIDIGQ
;
A
#
# COMPACT_ATOMS: atom_id res chain seq x y z
N MET A 1 20.62 -9.93 83.65
CA MET A 1 19.42 -9.91 82.77
C MET A 1 19.74 -9.04 81.57
N LYS A 2 20.03 -9.62 80.40
CA LYS A 2 20.27 -8.91 79.13
C LYS A 2 19.09 -9.19 78.22
N PHE A 3 18.25 -8.20 77.96
CA PHE A 3 17.22 -8.24 76.93
C PHE A 3 17.81 -8.04 75.51
N SER A 4 17.70 -9.05 74.69
CA SER A 4 18.06 -8.98 73.29
C SER A 4 16.80 -8.57 72.53
N GLN A 5 16.82 -7.37 71.89
CA GLN A 5 15.76 -6.92 71.02
C GLN A 5 16.02 -7.47 69.60
N LEU A 6 15.11 -8.30 69.09
CA LEU A 6 15.11 -8.79 67.73
C LEU A 6 14.43 -7.76 66.83
N LEU A 7 15.21 -7.15 65.92
CA LEU A 7 14.72 -6.19 64.95
C LEU A 7 14.24 -6.96 63.72
N CYS A 8 12.92 -7.08 63.53
CA CYS A 8 12.34 -7.60 62.31
C CYS A 8 12.38 -6.54 61.19
N ILE A 9 13.24 -6.73 60.19
CA ILE A 9 13.28 -5.92 58.99
C ILE A 9 12.26 -6.52 57.99
N SER A 10 11.10 -5.87 57.86
CA SER A 10 10.12 -6.17 56.81
C SER A 10 10.61 -5.62 55.48
N VAL A 11 11.06 -6.49 54.59
CA VAL A 11 11.37 -6.14 53.18
C VAL A 11 10.07 -6.01 52.41
N LEU A 12 9.64 -4.78 52.14
CA LEU A 12 8.57 -4.46 51.20
C LEU A 12 9.10 -4.72 49.80
N LEU A 13 8.69 -5.85 49.20
CA LEU A 13 8.85 -6.09 47.77
C LEU A 13 7.88 -5.16 47.05
N VAL A 14 8.39 -4.02 46.56
CA VAL A 14 7.71 -3.19 45.59
C VAL A 14 7.75 -3.95 44.27
N SER A 15 6.65 -4.67 44.00
CA SER A 15 6.41 -5.21 42.66
C SER A 15 6.14 -4.03 41.72
N CYS A 16 7.16 -3.61 40.96
CA CYS A 16 6.94 -2.77 39.77
C CYS A 16 6.15 -3.63 38.78
N SER A 17 4.83 -3.60 38.84
CA SER A 17 4.03 -3.91 37.68
C SER A 17 4.33 -2.82 36.65
N GLN A 18 5.07 -3.15 35.61
CA GLN A 18 5.07 -2.32 34.40
C GLN A 18 3.61 -2.21 33.94
N GLU A 19 2.97 -1.09 34.25
CA GLU A 19 1.74 -0.71 33.56
C GLU A 19 2.06 -0.78 32.08
N LYS A 20 1.41 -1.69 31.39
CA LYS A 20 1.42 -1.78 29.95
C LYS A 20 0.93 -0.44 29.45
N ASP A 21 1.75 0.27 28.66
CA ASP A 21 1.37 1.47 27.94
C ASP A 21 0.33 1.03 26.88
N LEU A 22 -0.93 0.80 27.34
CA LEU A 22 -2.05 0.37 26.49
C LEU A 22 -2.47 1.45 25.50
N ASP A 23 -1.88 2.66 25.62
CA ASP A 23 -2.26 3.84 24.88
C ASP A 23 -1.34 4.13 23.69
N LEU A 24 -0.40 3.24 23.35
CA LEU A 24 0.53 3.41 22.24
C LEU A 24 0.58 2.17 21.37
N LEU A 25 0.31 2.35 20.06
CA LEU A 25 0.56 1.37 19.00
C LEU A 25 1.75 1.79 18.14
N THR A 26 2.51 0.84 17.64
CA THR A 26 3.61 1.09 16.70
C THR A 26 3.35 0.41 15.35
N ILE A 27 3.35 1.18 14.28
CA ILE A 27 3.23 0.69 12.91
C ILE A 27 4.59 0.77 12.21
N TYR A 28 5.11 -0.35 11.75
CA TYR A 28 6.21 -0.38 10.79
C TYR A 28 5.64 -0.27 9.38
N THR A 29 5.96 0.81 8.65
CA THR A 29 5.27 1.13 7.40
C THR A 29 6.20 1.54 6.26
N SER A 30 5.86 1.08 5.04
CA SER A 30 6.42 1.61 3.81
C SER A 30 5.52 2.65 3.13
N ARG A 31 4.36 2.94 3.71
CA ARG A 31 3.47 4.01 3.26
C ARG A 31 4.04 5.37 3.66
N GLN A 32 3.86 6.35 2.80
CA GLN A 32 4.28 7.72 3.11
C GLN A 32 3.46 8.26 4.29
N PRO A 33 4.10 8.83 5.34
CA PRO A 33 3.44 9.29 6.55
C PRO A 33 2.25 10.22 6.28
N GLN A 34 2.41 11.22 5.42
CA GLN A 34 1.38 12.21 5.08
C GLN A 34 0.08 11.59 4.51
N LEU A 35 0.12 10.32 4.07
CA LEU A 35 -1.06 9.62 3.54
C LEU A 35 -1.79 8.80 4.60
N ILE A 36 -1.24 8.66 5.79
CA ILE A 36 -1.84 7.87 6.88
C ILE A 36 -1.98 8.67 8.18
N GLU A 37 -1.09 9.62 8.46
CA GLU A 37 -1.14 10.45 9.66
C GLU A 37 -2.48 11.14 9.91
N PRO A 38 -3.18 11.70 8.89
CA PRO A 38 -4.48 12.31 9.11
C PRO A 38 -5.54 11.32 9.63
N LEU A 39 -5.47 10.06 9.18
CA LEU A 39 -6.32 8.97 9.68
C LEU A 39 -5.97 8.61 11.11
N LEU A 40 -4.69 8.47 11.41
CA LEU A 40 -4.23 8.14 12.77
C LEU A 40 -4.55 9.25 13.78
N ALA A 41 -4.51 10.52 13.36
CA ALA A 41 -4.95 11.65 14.19
C ALA A 41 -6.44 11.53 14.54
N LYS A 42 -7.30 11.22 13.57
CA LYS A 42 -8.73 10.97 13.82
C LYS A 42 -8.96 9.77 14.75
N TYR A 43 -8.18 8.70 14.57
CA TYR A 43 -8.26 7.54 15.44
C TYR A 43 -7.89 7.89 16.89
N LYS A 44 -6.81 8.67 17.07
CA LYS A 44 -6.38 9.17 18.40
C LYS A 44 -7.46 10.07 19.06
N GLU A 45 -8.08 10.98 18.31
CA GLU A 45 -9.19 11.79 18.83
C GLU A 45 -10.34 10.94 19.34
N LYS A 46 -10.65 9.85 18.63
CA LYS A 46 -11.79 8.98 18.92
C LYS A 46 -11.55 8.01 20.06
N THR A 47 -10.31 7.55 20.22
CA THR A 47 -10.00 6.43 21.13
C THR A 47 -9.03 6.78 22.26
N GLY A 48 -8.32 7.89 22.14
CA GLY A 48 -7.21 8.25 23.02
C GLY A 48 -5.89 7.54 22.71
N ILE A 49 -5.90 6.50 21.85
CA ILE A 49 -4.73 5.67 21.55
C ILE A 49 -3.79 6.42 20.60
N GLU A 50 -2.54 6.56 20.99
CA GLU A 50 -1.49 7.12 20.16
C GLU A 50 -0.93 6.06 19.20
N VAL A 51 -0.58 6.49 17.97
CA VAL A 51 0.01 5.60 16.97
C VAL A 51 1.33 6.17 16.46
N ARG A 52 2.41 5.47 16.72
CA ARG A 52 3.76 5.81 16.27
C ARG A 52 4.07 5.11 14.95
N LEU A 53 4.65 5.86 14.00
CA LEU A 53 5.11 5.33 12.73
C LEU A 53 6.62 5.13 12.71
N LEU A 54 7.08 3.95 12.31
CA LEU A 54 8.45 3.71 11.89
C LEU A 54 8.44 3.45 10.39
N SER A 55 8.93 4.45 9.63
CA SER A 55 8.91 4.42 8.17
C SER A 55 10.18 3.83 7.58
N GLY A 56 10.04 3.01 6.52
CA GLY A 56 11.18 2.40 5.85
C GLY A 56 10.78 1.64 4.58
N LYS A 57 11.75 0.98 3.95
CA LYS A 57 11.47 0.10 2.82
C LYS A 57 10.84 -1.20 3.31
N ALA A 58 9.72 -1.63 2.71
CA ALA A 58 8.94 -2.78 3.17
C ALA A 58 9.77 -4.08 3.35
N PRO A 59 10.66 -4.49 2.45
CA PRO A 59 11.49 -5.67 2.68
C PRO A 59 12.41 -5.55 3.89
N GLN A 60 12.98 -4.34 4.13
CA GLN A 60 13.86 -4.10 5.29
C GLN A 60 13.09 -4.14 6.60
N LEU A 61 11.89 -3.54 6.64
CA LEU A 61 11.02 -3.59 7.82
C LEU A 61 10.53 -5.01 8.11
N MET A 62 10.19 -5.78 7.08
CA MET A 62 9.80 -7.18 7.19
C MET A 62 10.93 -8.03 7.81
N GLU A 63 12.17 -7.87 7.30
CA GLU A 63 13.33 -8.56 7.88
C GLU A 63 13.61 -8.11 9.31
N ARG A 64 13.48 -6.81 9.57
CA ARG A 64 13.65 -6.26 10.92
C ARG A 64 12.70 -6.90 11.92
N ILE A 65 11.39 -6.97 11.61
CA ILE A 65 10.40 -7.64 12.47
C ILE A 65 10.79 -9.11 12.70
N ALA A 66 11.21 -9.81 11.64
CA ALA A 66 11.58 -11.21 11.75
C ALA A 66 12.82 -11.45 12.64
N VAL A 67 13.82 -10.55 12.57
CA VAL A 67 15.04 -10.64 13.38
C VAL A 67 14.81 -10.20 14.81
N GLU A 68 14.02 -9.14 15.03
CA GLU A 68 13.67 -8.66 16.37
C GLU A 68 12.81 -9.67 17.13
N GLY A 69 11.97 -10.46 16.46
CA GLY A 69 11.08 -11.45 17.07
C GLY A 69 10.26 -10.86 18.22
N ASP A 70 10.27 -11.51 19.39
CA ASP A 70 9.53 -11.05 20.58
C ASP A 70 10.00 -9.69 21.13
N MET A 71 11.14 -9.18 20.65
CA MET A 71 11.68 -7.88 21.02
C MET A 71 11.21 -6.75 20.09
N THR A 72 10.47 -7.07 19.03
CA THR A 72 9.98 -6.02 18.12
C THR A 72 8.98 -5.11 18.81
N GLU A 73 9.05 -3.82 18.48
CA GLU A 73 8.04 -2.84 18.89
C GLU A 73 6.87 -2.77 17.90
N ALA A 74 6.96 -3.47 16.77
CA ALA A 74 5.93 -3.42 15.73
C ALA A 74 4.66 -4.16 16.16
N ASP A 75 3.56 -3.44 16.35
CA ASP A 75 2.24 -4.03 16.52
C ASP A 75 1.60 -4.35 15.16
N ILE A 76 1.83 -3.48 14.18
CA ILE A 76 1.28 -3.60 12.83
C ILE A 76 2.39 -3.45 11.79
N PHE A 77 2.37 -4.32 10.78
CA PHE A 77 3.15 -4.16 9.56
C PHE A 77 2.23 -3.67 8.44
N MET A 78 2.51 -2.47 7.90
CA MET A 78 1.72 -1.83 6.87
C MET A 78 2.56 -1.59 5.62
N THR A 79 2.04 -1.95 4.44
CA THR A 79 2.75 -1.78 3.18
C THR A 79 1.83 -1.38 2.04
N VAL A 80 2.43 -0.92 0.95
CA VAL A 80 1.71 -0.47 -0.25
C VAL A 80 1.65 -1.55 -1.33
N ASP A 81 1.75 -2.84 -0.97
CA ASP A 81 1.83 -3.92 -1.95
C ASP A 81 1.36 -5.26 -1.39
N ALA A 82 0.41 -5.89 -2.07
CA ALA A 82 -0.13 -7.20 -1.69
C ALA A 82 0.94 -8.31 -1.68
N GLY A 83 1.87 -8.28 -2.63
CA GLY A 83 2.94 -9.27 -2.72
C GLY A 83 3.87 -9.24 -1.51
N VAL A 84 4.14 -8.06 -0.95
CA VAL A 84 4.93 -7.92 0.28
C VAL A 84 4.15 -8.40 1.50
N LEU A 85 2.84 -8.12 1.58
CA LEU A 85 1.98 -8.66 2.65
C LEU A 85 1.92 -10.19 2.61
N TRP A 86 1.77 -10.76 1.42
CA TRP A 86 1.81 -12.20 1.22
C TRP A 86 3.16 -12.81 1.68
N GLN A 87 4.29 -12.18 1.33
CA GLN A 87 5.61 -12.61 1.79
C GLN A 87 5.72 -12.56 3.31
N ALA A 88 5.22 -11.49 3.95
CA ALA A 88 5.21 -11.37 5.41
C ALA A 88 4.37 -12.47 6.08
N GLY A 89 3.20 -12.79 5.50
CA GLY A 89 2.37 -13.92 5.94
C GLY A 89 3.09 -15.26 5.78
N LYS A 90 3.75 -15.51 4.64
CA LYS A 90 4.57 -16.73 4.40
C LYS A 90 5.78 -16.83 5.33
N LYS A 91 6.38 -15.70 5.69
CA LYS A 91 7.49 -15.64 6.64
C LYS A 91 7.05 -15.91 8.09
N GLY A 92 5.74 -15.92 8.37
CA GLY A 92 5.18 -16.21 9.69
C GLY A 92 5.34 -15.07 10.70
N ILE A 93 5.50 -13.83 10.23
CA ILE A 93 5.61 -12.65 11.11
C ILE A 93 4.28 -11.98 11.38
N LEU A 94 3.20 -12.41 10.74
CA LEU A 94 1.85 -11.89 10.92
C LEU A 94 0.98 -12.88 11.70
N GLU A 95 0.08 -12.35 12.51
CA GLU A 95 -0.92 -13.09 13.28
C GLU A 95 -2.13 -13.43 12.41
N ASP A 96 -2.78 -14.57 12.68
CA ASP A 96 -4.06 -14.93 12.10
C ASP A 96 -5.17 -14.22 12.88
N ILE A 97 -5.84 -13.25 12.25
CA ILE A 97 -6.90 -12.46 12.87
C ILE A 97 -8.25 -12.90 12.34
N ASP A 98 -9.12 -13.37 13.23
CA ASP A 98 -10.54 -13.60 12.94
C ASP A 98 -11.37 -12.41 13.43
N SER A 99 -11.68 -11.48 12.53
CA SER A 99 -12.53 -10.32 12.80
C SER A 99 -13.73 -10.30 11.88
N LYS A 100 -14.93 -10.38 12.45
CA LYS A 100 -16.19 -10.25 11.71
C LYS A 100 -16.31 -8.90 11.01
N ILE A 101 -15.75 -7.84 11.60
CA ILE A 101 -15.77 -6.47 11.05
C ILE A 101 -14.88 -6.41 9.80
N LEU A 102 -13.62 -6.87 9.90
CA LEU A 102 -12.70 -6.89 8.77
C LEU A 102 -13.22 -7.79 7.63
N ASN A 103 -13.76 -8.96 8.00
CA ASN A 103 -14.32 -9.91 7.03
C ASN A 103 -15.56 -9.36 6.31
N LYS A 104 -16.36 -8.51 6.97
CA LYS A 104 -17.51 -7.83 6.38
C LYS A 104 -17.12 -6.67 5.48
N ASN A 105 -16.15 -5.85 5.93
CA ASN A 105 -15.80 -4.59 5.28
C ASN A 105 -14.84 -4.78 4.09
N ILE A 106 -14.06 -5.85 4.10
CA ILE A 106 -13.01 -6.10 3.10
C ILE A 106 -13.35 -7.34 2.30
N PRO A 107 -13.59 -7.22 0.98
CA PRO A 107 -13.87 -8.35 0.10
C PRO A 107 -12.79 -9.44 0.18
N GLU A 108 -13.19 -10.69 0.01
CA GLU A 108 -12.33 -11.86 0.19
C GLU A 108 -11.06 -11.81 -0.68
N HIS A 109 -11.17 -11.34 -1.91
CA HIS A 109 -10.04 -11.21 -2.84
C HIS A 109 -9.06 -10.08 -2.49
N LEU A 110 -9.37 -9.25 -1.48
CA LEU A 110 -8.52 -8.16 -0.99
C LEU A 110 -7.92 -8.44 0.39
N ARG A 111 -8.01 -9.67 0.90
CA ARG A 111 -7.46 -10.09 2.19
C ARG A 111 -6.87 -11.49 2.14
N ASP A 112 -6.05 -11.82 3.09
CA ASP A 112 -5.54 -13.17 3.28
C ASP A 112 -6.64 -14.12 3.76
N ALA A 113 -6.71 -15.32 3.21
CA ALA A 113 -7.76 -16.30 3.54
C ALA A 113 -7.72 -16.75 5.02
N SER A 114 -6.54 -16.69 5.67
CA SER A 114 -6.39 -17.00 7.10
C SER A 114 -6.36 -15.75 8.00
N GLY A 115 -6.58 -14.56 7.43
CA GLY A 115 -6.63 -13.32 8.20
C GLY A 115 -5.28 -12.73 8.58
N LYS A 116 -4.18 -13.10 7.90
CA LYS A 116 -2.85 -12.55 8.18
C LYS A 116 -2.70 -11.09 7.78
N TRP A 117 -3.40 -10.67 6.72
CA TRP A 117 -3.38 -9.29 6.26
C TRP A 117 -4.69 -8.90 5.58
N PHE A 118 -4.94 -7.59 5.55
CA PHE A 118 -6.15 -6.97 5.04
C PHE A 118 -5.81 -5.79 4.16
N GLY A 119 -6.45 -5.70 2.99
CA GLY A 119 -6.40 -4.51 2.13
C GLY A 119 -7.14 -3.35 2.78
N LEU A 120 -6.57 -2.15 2.72
CA LEU A 120 -7.14 -0.94 3.30
C LEU A 120 -7.42 0.15 2.27
N SER A 121 -6.79 0.08 1.12
CA SER A 121 -7.10 0.91 -0.05
C SER A 121 -6.70 0.20 -1.33
N LYS A 122 -7.36 0.52 -2.45
CA LYS A 122 -7.07 0.00 -3.79
C LYS A 122 -6.46 1.08 -4.68
N ARG A 123 -5.69 0.67 -5.66
CA ARG A 123 -5.26 1.51 -6.77
C ARG A 123 -5.16 0.69 -8.04
N ALA A 124 -5.51 1.28 -9.15
CA ALA A 124 -5.20 0.71 -10.45
C ALA A 124 -3.88 1.29 -10.96
N ARG A 125 -3.09 0.48 -11.67
CA ARG A 125 -1.95 0.91 -12.44
C ARG A 125 -2.29 0.74 -13.91
N THR A 126 -2.51 1.84 -14.62
CA THR A 126 -3.07 1.80 -15.96
C THR A 126 -2.40 2.80 -16.89
N ILE A 127 -2.86 2.84 -18.14
CA ILE A 127 -2.31 3.71 -19.17
C ILE A 127 -2.82 5.13 -18.96
N VAL A 128 -1.92 6.11 -19.07
CA VAL A 128 -2.25 7.53 -19.19
C VAL A 128 -1.63 8.04 -20.50
N TYR A 129 -2.36 8.83 -21.24
CA TYR A 129 -1.96 9.33 -22.55
C TYR A 129 -2.24 10.83 -22.71
N ASN A 130 -1.51 11.46 -23.60
CA ASN A 130 -1.72 12.83 -24.03
C ASN A 130 -2.76 12.85 -25.17
N SER A 131 -3.95 13.40 -24.90
CA SER A 131 -5.07 13.43 -25.87
C SER A 131 -4.84 14.31 -27.08
N ASP A 132 -3.84 15.20 -27.04
CA ASP A 132 -3.45 15.99 -28.21
C ASP A 132 -2.60 15.19 -29.21
N LYS A 133 -2.10 14.01 -28.81
CA LYS A 133 -1.16 13.19 -29.58
C LYS A 133 -1.64 11.78 -29.88
N VAL A 134 -2.57 11.27 -29.09
CA VAL A 134 -3.05 9.87 -29.15
C VAL A 134 -4.56 9.86 -28.99
N SER A 135 -5.26 9.12 -29.83
CA SER A 135 -6.69 8.83 -29.67
C SER A 135 -6.90 7.68 -28.67
N ALA A 136 -8.03 7.67 -27.97
CA ALA A 136 -8.40 6.59 -27.07
C ALA A 136 -8.52 5.24 -27.80
N GLU A 137 -8.96 5.27 -29.06
CA GLU A 137 -9.16 4.11 -29.94
C GLU A 137 -7.82 3.44 -30.35
N ASP A 138 -6.69 4.15 -30.22
CA ASP A 138 -5.36 3.59 -30.48
C ASP A 138 -4.86 2.68 -29.36
N LEU A 139 -5.52 2.73 -28.18
CA LEU A 139 -5.11 2.07 -26.94
C LEU A 139 -5.98 0.86 -26.66
N SER A 140 -5.38 -0.20 -26.12
CA SER A 140 -6.12 -1.41 -25.73
C SER A 140 -5.55 -2.06 -24.46
N SER A 141 -4.36 -2.57 -24.49
CA SER A 141 -3.76 -3.39 -23.42
C SER A 141 -2.35 -2.94 -23.07
N TYR A 142 -1.80 -3.48 -21.99
CA TYR A 142 -0.39 -3.31 -21.64
C TYR A 142 0.51 -3.91 -22.72
N GLU A 143 0.08 -5.02 -23.33
CA GLU A 143 0.80 -5.77 -24.37
C GLU A 143 0.89 -4.95 -25.65
N ASP A 144 -0.17 -4.23 -25.99
CA ASP A 144 -0.23 -3.35 -27.16
C ASP A 144 0.87 -2.27 -27.13
N LEU A 145 1.26 -1.79 -25.96
CA LEU A 145 2.35 -0.81 -25.82
C LEU A 145 3.73 -1.34 -26.25
N ALA A 146 3.84 -2.64 -26.51
CA ALA A 146 5.03 -3.27 -27.09
C ALA A 146 5.08 -3.19 -28.62
N ASP A 147 3.97 -2.83 -29.28
CA ASP A 147 3.89 -2.68 -30.72
C ASP A 147 4.80 -1.55 -31.21
N PRO A 148 5.50 -1.71 -32.37
CA PRO A 148 6.34 -0.65 -32.96
C PRO A 148 5.63 0.67 -33.27
N LYS A 149 4.29 0.71 -33.37
CA LYS A 149 3.53 1.97 -33.49
C LYS A 149 3.80 2.95 -32.34
N TRP A 150 4.25 2.44 -31.20
CA TRP A 150 4.61 3.20 -30.02
C TRP A 150 6.10 3.57 -29.92
N ALA A 151 6.90 3.33 -30.96
CA ALA A 151 8.32 3.67 -30.99
C ALA A 151 8.54 5.16 -30.69
N ASN A 152 9.40 5.44 -29.70
CA ASN A 152 9.69 6.81 -29.20
C ASN A 152 8.44 7.56 -28.68
N LYS A 153 7.43 6.84 -28.16
CA LYS A 153 6.20 7.46 -27.61
C LYS A 153 5.92 7.06 -26.17
N LEU A 154 6.60 6.03 -25.66
CA LEU A 154 6.38 5.51 -24.29
C LEU A 154 7.36 6.13 -23.30
N CYS A 155 6.85 6.57 -22.16
CA CYS A 155 7.65 6.91 -20.98
C CYS A 155 7.31 6.00 -19.82
N LEU A 156 8.30 5.55 -19.07
CA LEU A 156 8.10 4.68 -17.92
C LEU A 156 8.88 5.16 -16.70
N ARG A 157 8.36 4.80 -15.53
CA ARG A 157 9.09 4.87 -14.27
C ARG A 157 10.05 3.70 -14.16
N THR A 158 11.16 3.90 -13.42
CA THR A 158 12.12 2.83 -13.12
C THR A 158 11.46 1.58 -12.49
N SER A 159 11.93 0.41 -12.89
CA SER A 159 11.51 -0.90 -12.36
C SER A 159 11.99 -1.19 -10.92
N THR A 160 12.82 -0.33 -10.33
CA THR A 160 13.24 -0.47 -8.92
C THR A 160 12.08 -0.27 -7.95
N LYS A 161 10.98 0.37 -8.39
CA LYS A 161 9.77 0.55 -7.58
C LYS A 161 8.84 -0.66 -7.68
N VAL A 162 8.23 -1.01 -6.56
CA VAL A 162 7.34 -2.18 -6.42
C VAL A 162 6.19 -2.16 -7.44
N TYR A 163 5.66 -0.99 -7.80
CA TYR A 163 4.48 -0.87 -8.67
C TYR A 163 4.67 -1.51 -10.06
N ASN A 164 5.82 -1.26 -10.73
CA ASN A 164 6.10 -1.92 -12.00
C ASN A 164 6.36 -3.42 -11.83
N ARG A 165 7.01 -3.82 -10.74
CA ARG A 165 7.25 -5.24 -10.45
C ARG A 165 5.95 -6.00 -10.22
N SER A 166 5.00 -5.41 -9.49
CA SER A 166 3.69 -6.02 -9.25
C SER A 166 2.87 -6.15 -10.53
N LEU A 167 2.87 -5.12 -11.40
CA LEU A 167 2.24 -5.21 -12.71
C LEU A 167 2.87 -6.35 -13.54
N ILE A 168 4.20 -6.40 -13.64
CA ILE A 168 4.89 -7.43 -14.41
C ILE A 168 4.63 -8.82 -13.80
N ALA A 169 4.58 -8.95 -12.48
CA ALA A 169 4.24 -10.20 -11.82
C ALA A 169 2.82 -10.68 -12.18
N SER A 170 1.83 -9.79 -12.20
CA SER A 170 0.48 -10.13 -12.63
C SER A 170 0.39 -10.51 -14.11
N MET A 171 1.21 -9.90 -14.96
CA MET A 171 1.31 -10.29 -16.38
C MET A 171 1.96 -11.67 -16.55
N ILE A 172 2.97 -11.99 -15.73
CA ILE A 172 3.59 -13.32 -15.73
C ILE A 172 2.59 -14.40 -15.32
N ASP A 173 1.78 -14.12 -14.31
CA ASP A 173 0.74 -15.04 -13.85
C ASP A 173 -0.33 -15.29 -14.93
N ALA A 174 -0.77 -14.23 -15.60
CA ALA A 174 -1.80 -14.32 -16.64
C ALA A 174 -1.30 -14.88 -17.98
N ASP A 175 -0.15 -14.42 -18.47
CA ASP A 175 0.30 -14.62 -19.85
C ASP A 175 1.57 -15.51 -19.94
N GLY A 176 2.15 -15.85 -18.80
CA GLY A 176 3.40 -16.58 -18.68
C GLY A 176 4.65 -15.72 -18.88
N TYR A 177 5.78 -16.20 -18.36
CA TYR A 177 7.06 -15.50 -18.34
C TYR A 177 7.56 -15.08 -19.74
N LYS A 178 7.46 -15.97 -20.74
CA LYS A 178 7.98 -15.71 -22.09
C LYS A 178 7.26 -14.55 -22.76
N ASN A 179 5.93 -14.53 -22.71
CA ASN A 179 5.12 -13.48 -23.34
C ASN A 179 5.34 -12.14 -22.62
N THR A 180 5.28 -12.13 -21.30
CA THR A 180 5.56 -10.94 -20.50
C THR A 180 6.96 -10.38 -20.76
N LYS A 181 7.97 -11.23 -20.86
CA LYS A 181 9.33 -10.80 -21.21
C LYS A 181 9.37 -10.10 -22.55
N ASN A 182 8.71 -10.65 -23.59
CA ASN A 182 8.65 -10.05 -24.92
C ASN A 182 7.95 -8.68 -24.85
N THR A 183 6.83 -8.57 -24.14
CA THR A 183 6.12 -7.31 -23.93
C THR A 183 7.01 -6.26 -23.27
N VAL A 184 7.68 -6.59 -22.17
CA VAL A 184 8.58 -5.66 -21.48
C VAL A 184 9.77 -5.26 -22.36
N GLN A 185 10.31 -6.16 -23.16
CA GLN A 185 11.36 -5.84 -24.14
C GLN A 185 10.85 -4.88 -25.23
N GLY A 186 9.58 -5.04 -25.67
CA GLY A 186 8.92 -4.10 -26.58
C GLY A 186 8.75 -2.72 -25.94
N TRP A 187 8.30 -2.64 -24.67
CA TRP A 187 8.21 -1.36 -23.96
C TRP A 187 9.57 -0.65 -23.91
N VAL A 188 10.65 -1.38 -23.59
CA VAL A 188 12.00 -0.80 -23.54
C VAL A 188 12.44 -0.25 -24.91
N LYS A 189 12.12 -0.94 -26.01
CA LYS A 189 12.41 -0.46 -27.38
C LYS A 189 11.61 0.78 -27.75
N ASN A 190 10.41 0.93 -27.18
CA ASN A 190 9.49 2.02 -27.48
C ASN A 190 9.69 3.26 -26.60
N LEU A 191 10.65 3.22 -25.67
CA LEU A 191 10.93 4.35 -24.79
C LEU A 191 11.35 5.59 -25.60
N ALA A 192 10.71 6.72 -25.28
CA ALA A 192 11.04 8.04 -25.83
C ALA A 192 12.21 8.72 -25.07
N THR A 193 12.40 8.33 -23.81
CA THR A 193 13.39 8.92 -22.90
C THR A 193 13.99 7.85 -21.99
N GLU A 194 15.00 8.21 -21.21
CA GLU A 194 15.41 7.43 -20.04
C GLU A 194 14.24 7.29 -19.04
N VAL A 195 14.29 6.24 -18.22
CA VAL A 195 13.24 5.98 -17.22
C VAL A 195 13.27 7.01 -16.08
N PHE A 196 12.11 7.42 -15.62
CA PHE A 196 11.94 8.40 -14.56
C PHE A 196 11.98 7.78 -13.16
N SER A 197 12.27 8.59 -12.14
CA SER A 197 12.29 8.14 -10.74
C SER A 197 10.90 8.12 -10.10
N SER A 198 9.91 8.86 -10.63
CA SER A 198 8.56 8.96 -10.06
C SER A 198 7.47 9.04 -11.13
N ASP A 199 6.24 8.57 -10.80
CA ASP A 199 5.08 8.67 -11.69
C ASP A 199 4.69 10.14 -11.96
N THR A 200 4.88 11.06 -11.00
CA THR A 200 4.63 12.50 -11.22
C THR A 200 5.55 13.08 -12.30
N GLN A 201 6.84 12.71 -12.30
CA GLN A 201 7.76 13.15 -13.36
C GLN A 201 7.38 12.59 -14.72
N VAL A 202 6.93 11.34 -14.77
CA VAL A 202 6.44 10.72 -16.00
C VAL A 202 5.21 11.47 -16.52
N LEU A 203 4.21 11.76 -15.68
CA LEU A 203 3.01 12.51 -16.07
C LEU A 203 3.38 13.92 -16.59
N LYS A 204 4.33 14.60 -15.95
CA LYS A 204 4.85 15.89 -16.43
C LYS A 204 5.48 15.77 -17.83
N ALA A 205 6.24 14.72 -18.09
CA ALA A 205 6.85 14.47 -19.39
C ALA A 205 5.81 14.19 -20.48
N VAL A 206 4.76 13.41 -20.16
CA VAL A 206 3.66 13.12 -21.09
C VAL A 206 2.86 14.40 -21.39
N SER A 207 2.51 15.18 -20.36
CA SER A 207 1.81 16.45 -20.55
C SER A 207 2.60 17.43 -21.39
N ALA A 208 3.91 17.54 -21.17
CA ALA A 208 4.82 18.38 -21.96
C ALA A 208 5.10 17.82 -23.38
N GLY A 209 4.58 16.64 -23.70
CA GLY A 209 4.72 16.03 -25.03
C GLY A 209 6.09 15.42 -25.33
N GLN A 210 6.92 15.16 -24.32
CA GLN A 210 8.18 14.41 -24.48
C GLN A 210 7.93 12.93 -24.84
N CYS A 211 6.80 12.41 -24.41
CA CYS A 211 6.23 11.12 -24.77
C CYS A 211 4.72 11.25 -24.91
N SER A 212 4.07 10.25 -25.45
CA SER A 212 2.63 10.29 -25.71
C SER A 212 1.82 9.43 -24.74
N VAL A 213 2.43 8.36 -24.19
CA VAL A 213 1.77 7.39 -23.33
C VAL A 213 2.68 6.96 -22.17
N THR A 214 2.07 6.51 -21.11
CA THR A 214 2.76 5.95 -19.92
C THR A 214 1.88 4.97 -19.16
N ILE A 215 2.47 4.28 -18.16
CA ILE A 215 1.77 3.42 -17.20
C ILE A 215 2.03 3.96 -15.80
N VAL A 216 1.00 4.42 -15.10
CA VAL A 216 1.08 5.01 -13.75
C VAL A 216 -0.07 4.54 -12.86
N ASN A 217 0.05 4.76 -11.57
CA ASN A 217 -1.08 4.55 -10.66
C ASN A 217 -2.09 5.69 -10.79
N THR A 218 -3.37 5.37 -10.78
CA THR A 218 -4.49 6.29 -10.99
C THR A 218 -4.46 7.53 -10.12
N TYR A 219 -4.14 7.38 -8.84
CA TYR A 219 -4.12 8.49 -7.88
C TYR A 219 -3.09 9.59 -8.20
N TYR A 220 -2.03 9.30 -8.96
CA TYR A 220 -1.10 10.36 -9.38
C TYR A 220 -1.75 11.32 -10.36
N LEU A 221 -2.52 10.80 -11.34
CA LEU A 221 -3.28 11.66 -12.25
C LEU A 221 -4.39 12.40 -11.50
N ALA A 222 -5.16 11.70 -10.65
CA ALA A 222 -6.26 12.29 -9.90
C ALA A 222 -5.81 13.47 -9.00
N ARG A 223 -4.60 13.42 -8.44
CA ARG A 223 -4.03 14.55 -7.66
C ARG A 223 -3.62 15.75 -8.49
N LEU A 224 -3.47 15.59 -9.79
CA LEU A 224 -3.06 16.64 -10.73
C LEU A 224 -4.24 17.15 -11.57
N ALA A 225 -5.45 16.62 -11.36
CA ALA A 225 -6.62 16.88 -12.20
C ALA A 225 -7.03 18.36 -12.23
N ASP A 226 -6.82 19.09 -11.14
CA ASP A 226 -7.17 20.51 -11.01
C ASP A 226 -6.09 21.45 -11.57
N ASP A 227 -4.92 20.94 -11.96
CA ASP A 227 -3.85 21.75 -12.54
C ASP A 227 -3.98 21.80 -14.08
N PRO A 228 -4.19 22.97 -14.67
CA PRO A 228 -4.38 23.14 -16.11
C PRO A 228 -3.24 22.59 -16.97
N ILE A 229 -2.02 22.51 -16.42
CA ILE A 229 -0.85 21.95 -17.14
C ILE A 229 -1.10 20.49 -17.55
N TYR A 230 -1.93 19.76 -16.82
CA TYR A 230 -2.23 18.35 -17.07
C TYR A 230 -3.60 18.13 -17.75
N SER A 231 -4.24 19.22 -18.22
CA SER A 231 -5.58 19.17 -18.85
C SER A 231 -5.66 18.33 -20.13
N ASN A 232 -4.51 18.04 -20.75
CA ASN A 232 -4.39 17.14 -21.91
C ASN A 232 -4.14 15.67 -21.56
N LEU A 233 -4.06 15.32 -20.28
CA LEU A 233 -3.89 13.94 -19.89
C LEU A 233 -5.24 13.24 -19.72
N ARG A 234 -5.32 12.00 -20.23
CA ARG A 234 -6.48 11.12 -20.09
C ARG A 234 -6.05 9.74 -19.60
N LEU A 235 -6.96 9.09 -18.92
CA LEU A 235 -6.79 7.73 -18.42
C LEU A 235 -7.43 6.74 -19.40
N HIS A 236 -6.74 5.64 -19.69
CA HIS A 236 -7.28 4.51 -20.42
C HIS A 236 -7.17 3.24 -19.56
N TRP A 237 -8.30 2.55 -19.37
CA TRP A 237 -8.35 1.29 -18.63
C TRP A 237 -7.83 0.16 -19.51
N ALA A 238 -6.62 -0.30 -19.24
CA ALA A 238 -6.00 -1.36 -20.05
C ALA A 238 -6.71 -2.72 -19.89
N ASN A 239 -6.64 -3.55 -20.94
CA ASN A 239 -7.06 -4.97 -20.94
C ASN A 239 -8.55 -5.21 -20.61
N GLN A 240 -9.47 -4.27 -20.93
CA GLN A 240 -10.89 -4.41 -20.58
C GLN A 240 -11.60 -5.54 -21.34
N ASP A 241 -11.13 -5.91 -22.53
CA ASP A 241 -11.63 -7.05 -23.30
C ASP A 241 -11.04 -8.41 -22.83
N GLY A 242 -10.37 -8.43 -21.69
CA GLY A 242 -9.69 -9.62 -21.16
C GLY A 242 -9.63 -9.65 -19.64
N ARG A 243 -8.41 -9.76 -19.09
CA ARG A 243 -8.17 -9.88 -17.63
C ARG A 243 -8.43 -8.61 -16.82
N GLY A 244 -8.69 -7.50 -17.46
CA GLY A 244 -8.88 -6.21 -16.81
C GLY A 244 -7.58 -5.50 -16.44
N THR A 245 -7.74 -4.29 -15.93
CA THR A 245 -6.64 -3.46 -15.45
C THR A 245 -6.06 -4.02 -14.15
N HIS A 246 -4.74 -3.96 -14.02
CA HIS A 246 -4.03 -4.35 -12.81
C HIS A 246 -4.44 -3.49 -11.61
N VAL A 247 -4.98 -4.13 -10.58
CA VAL A 247 -5.31 -3.54 -9.29
C VAL A 247 -4.37 -4.10 -8.22
N ASN A 248 -3.89 -3.23 -7.34
CA ASN A 248 -3.12 -3.61 -6.17
C ASN A 248 -3.64 -2.85 -4.94
N ILE A 249 -3.24 -3.30 -3.75
CA ILE A 249 -3.71 -2.75 -2.48
C ILE A 249 -2.57 -2.14 -1.68
N SER A 250 -2.90 -1.15 -0.85
CA SER A 250 -2.18 -0.90 0.39
C SER A 250 -2.93 -1.63 1.50
N GLY A 251 -2.21 -2.23 2.40
CA GLY A 251 -2.84 -3.04 3.46
C GLY A 251 -1.92 -3.24 4.64
N ALA A 252 -2.41 -3.95 5.64
CA ALA A 252 -1.68 -4.20 6.88
C ALA A 252 -2.07 -5.54 7.50
N GLY A 253 -1.20 -6.01 8.40
CA GLY A 253 -1.46 -7.14 9.28
C GLY A 253 -0.91 -6.87 10.68
N VAL A 254 -1.52 -7.46 11.69
CA VAL A 254 -1.01 -7.45 13.07
C VAL A 254 0.23 -8.35 13.12
N THR A 255 1.29 -7.92 13.78
CA THR A 255 2.47 -8.77 13.93
C THR A 255 2.23 -9.89 14.94
N LYS A 256 2.78 -11.05 14.66
CA LYS A 256 2.68 -12.22 15.56
C LYS A 256 3.22 -11.91 16.97
N PHE A 257 4.20 -11.03 17.04
CA PHE A 257 4.92 -10.66 18.25
C PHE A 257 4.29 -9.49 19.02
N SER A 258 3.26 -8.83 18.44
CA SER A 258 2.57 -7.72 19.11
C SER A 258 2.04 -8.15 20.48
N LYS A 259 2.28 -7.28 21.46
CA LYS A 259 1.72 -7.38 22.80
C LYS A 259 0.36 -6.69 22.93
N ASN A 260 -0.02 -5.94 21.91
CA ASN A 260 -1.23 -5.11 21.81
C ASN A 260 -2.17 -5.61 20.70
N LYS A 261 -2.26 -6.94 20.47
CA LYS A 261 -2.99 -7.54 19.32
C LYS A 261 -4.46 -7.09 19.25
N VAL A 262 -5.13 -6.94 20.37
CA VAL A 262 -6.54 -6.50 20.42
C VAL A 262 -6.67 -5.07 19.90
N GLU A 263 -5.86 -4.15 20.40
CA GLU A 263 -5.90 -2.74 20.01
C GLU A 263 -5.40 -2.55 18.55
N ALA A 264 -4.38 -3.30 18.14
CA ALA A 264 -3.91 -3.33 16.77
C ALA A 264 -5.01 -3.81 15.81
N THR A 265 -5.78 -4.84 16.18
CA THR A 265 -6.93 -5.31 15.42
C THR A 265 -8.02 -4.24 15.33
N ARG A 266 -8.35 -3.56 16.44
CA ARG A 266 -9.34 -2.47 16.47
C ARG A 266 -8.92 -1.31 15.54
N LEU A 267 -7.64 -0.98 15.49
CA LEU A 267 -7.15 0.02 14.53
C LEU A 267 -7.38 -0.42 13.08
N LEU A 268 -7.10 -1.68 12.73
CA LEU A 268 -7.39 -2.21 11.38
C LEU A 268 -8.89 -2.19 11.07
N GLU A 269 -9.74 -2.57 12.04
CA GLU A 269 -11.19 -2.51 11.91
C GLU A 269 -11.67 -1.08 11.65
N TRP A 270 -11.14 -0.09 12.39
CA TRP A 270 -11.47 1.31 12.17
C TRP A 270 -10.98 1.81 10.81
N LEU A 271 -9.76 1.46 10.39
CA LEU A 271 -9.22 1.80 9.06
C LEU A 271 -10.06 1.21 7.91
N SER A 272 -10.78 0.13 8.16
CA SER A 272 -11.73 -0.47 7.21
C SER A 272 -13.14 0.12 7.27
N SER A 273 -13.44 1.02 8.21
CA SER A 273 -14.75 1.64 8.36
C SER A 273 -15.06 2.64 7.25
N ALA A 274 -16.35 2.94 7.03
CA ALA A 274 -16.79 3.93 6.04
C ALA A 274 -16.10 5.29 6.24
N GLU A 275 -16.02 5.78 7.47
CA GLU A 275 -15.37 7.04 7.83
C GLU A 275 -13.90 7.11 7.37
N ALA A 276 -13.14 6.04 7.62
CA ALA A 276 -11.74 5.97 7.20
C ALA A 276 -11.62 5.80 5.68
N GLN A 277 -12.50 5.01 5.06
CA GLN A 277 -12.50 4.76 3.63
C GLN A 277 -12.85 6.01 2.81
N GLU A 278 -13.77 6.86 3.29
CA GLU A 278 -14.04 8.19 2.71
C GLU A 278 -12.79 9.08 2.74
N THR A 279 -12.01 9.03 3.82
CA THR A 279 -10.74 9.77 3.91
C THR A 279 -9.69 9.24 2.92
N TYR A 280 -9.59 7.92 2.72
CA TYR A 280 -8.72 7.34 1.67
C TYR A 280 -9.13 7.82 0.28
N ALA A 281 -10.44 7.83 -0.03
CA ALA A 281 -10.95 8.27 -1.32
C ALA A 281 -10.72 9.76 -1.55
N GLY A 282 -11.13 10.60 -0.61
CA GLY A 282 -11.07 12.05 -0.72
C GLY A 282 -9.65 12.61 -0.72
N ALA A 283 -8.92 12.42 0.38
CA ALA A 283 -7.60 13.03 0.57
C ALA A 283 -6.50 12.33 -0.24
N ASN A 284 -6.52 11.01 -0.33
CA ASN A 284 -5.46 10.25 -0.98
C ASN A 284 -5.74 9.95 -2.45
N LYS A 285 -6.98 10.13 -2.92
CA LYS A 285 -7.43 9.75 -4.28
C LYS A 285 -7.17 8.27 -4.58
N GLU A 286 -7.22 7.43 -3.53
CA GLU A 286 -7.15 5.97 -3.63
C GLU A 286 -8.58 5.40 -3.59
N PHE A 287 -8.81 4.29 -4.29
CA PHE A 287 -10.11 3.62 -4.23
C PHE A 287 -10.31 2.94 -2.87
N PRO A 288 -11.48 3.09 -2.26
CA PRO A 288 -11.82 2.37 -1.04
C PRO A 288 -11.91 0.87 -1.29
N VAL A 289 -11.63 0.05 -0.26
CA VAL A 289 -11.84 -1.40 -0.33
C VAL A 289 -13.29 -1.77 -0.07
N MET A 290 -14.01 -0.96 0.71
CA MET A 290 -15.42 -1.14 1.01
C MET A 290 -16.26 -0.68 -0.19
N ASP A 291 -17.29 -1.46 -0.52
CA ASP A 291 -18.25 -1.08 -1.56
C ASP A 291 -19.21 0.01 -1.07
N GLY A 292 -19.69 0.83 -2.00
CA GLY A 292 -20.68 1.89 -1.73
C GLY A 292 -20.12 3.18 -1.13
N ILE A 293 -18.80 3.32 -1.00
CA ILE A 293 -18.17 4.57 -0.58
C ILE A 293 -18.10 5.54 -1.78
N ASP A 294 -18.61 6.75 -1.60
CA ASP A 294 -18.49 7.81 -2.61
C ASP A 294 -17.03 8.25 -2.74
N ILE A 295 -16.51 8.18 -3.95
CA ILE A 295 -15.12 8.56 -4.26
C ILE A 295 -15.01 9.99 -4.80
N GLY A 296 -16.13 10.72 -4.90
CA GLY A 296 -16.15 12.13 -5.29
C GLY A 296 -15.52 12.37 -6.68
N GLN A 297 -15.84 11.52 -7.66
CA GLN A 297 -15.37 11.63 -9.06
C GLN A 297 -16.32 12.45 -9.90
#